data_30368775c77bb3cbf336c725fc58fa5c
#
_entry.id   30368775c77bb3cbf336c725fc58fa5c
#
_cell.length_a   1.000
_cell.length_b   1.000
_cell.length_c   1.000
_cell.angle_alpha   90.00
_cell.angle_beta   90.00
_cell.angle_gamma   90.00
#
_symmetry.space_group_name_H-M   'P 1'
#
loop_
_entity.id
_entity.type
_entity.pdbx_description
1 polymer ?
#
loop_
_entity_poly.entity_id
_entity_poly.type
_entity_poly.pdbx_seq_one_letter_code
_entity_poly.pdbx_strand_id
1 'polypeptide(L)'
;VQEIQSYQELSGEYEVHTIFLGGGTPSLLTPEQIEQIFNAIYHTFSVNENAEITMEMNPGTVAIEKLCAMKAAGVNRLSIGLQSAQNEELKMLGRIHTYEEFLETWKLTEQAGFKNRNIDLMSALPGQTMESYEDTLSKVLALEPEHNPHIV
;
A
#
# COMPACT_ATOMS: atom_id res chain seq x y z
N VAL A 1 5.55 15.59 -10.18
CA VAL A 1 5.95 16.85 -9.55
C VAL A 1 5.41 18.06 -10.33
N GLN A 2 5.71 18.20 -11.63
CA GLN A 2 5.23 19.34 -12.43
C GLN A 2 3.70 19.50 -12.41
N GLU A 3 2.97 18.40 -12.56
CA GLU A 3 1.51 18.42 -12.50
C GLU A 3 1.00 18.87 -11.12
N ILE A 4 1.59 18.38 -10.02
CA ILE A 4 1.26 18.83 -8.66
C ILE A 4 1.40 20.34 -8.54
N GLN A 5 2.54 20.89 -9.00
CA GLN A 5 2.83 22.33 -8.96
C GLN A 5 1.90 23.18 -9.82
N SER A 6 1.34 22.62 -10.92
CA SER A 6 0.39 23.35 -11.77
C SER A 6 -0.95 23.66 -11.08
N TYR A 7 -1.26 23.02 -9.95
CA TYR A 7 -2.46 23.28 -9.14
C TYR A 7 -2.27 24.36 -8.07
N GLN A 8 -1.12 25.02 -8.01
CA GLN A 8 -0.80 25.98 -6.94
C GLN A 8 -1.81 27.14 -6.84
N GLU A 9 -2.36 27.61 -7.96
CA GLU A 9 -3.37 28.69 -7.95
C GLU A 9 -4.70 28.26 -7.34
N LEU A 10 -5.06 26.97 -7.45
CA LEU A 10 -6.30 26.40 -6.92
C LEU A 10 -6.15 25.88 -5.50
N SER A 11 -4.91 25.62 -5.06
CA SER A 11 -4.62 24.92 -3.80
C SER A 11 -5.01 25.72 -2.55
N GLY A 12 -5.06 27.06 -2.65
CA GLY A 12 -5.40 27.93 -1.51
C GLY A 12 -6.87 27.88 -1.07
N GLU A 13 -7.75 27.27 -1.85
CA GLU A 13 -9.18 27.17 -1.57
C GLU A 13 -9.55 25.86 -0.84
N TYR A 14 -8.62 24.89 -0.76
CA TYR A 14 -8.89 23.55 -0.28
C TYR A 14 -7.88 23.10 0.76
N GLU A 15 -8.36 22.36 1.76
CA GLU A 15 -7.53 21.60 2.68
C GLU A 15 -7.57 20.12 2.30
N VAL A 16 -6.40 19.49 2.16
CA VAL A 16 -6.27 18.09 1.78
C VAL A 16 -6.37 17.21 3.03
N HIS A 17 -7.37 16.35 3.11
CA HIS A 17 -7.57 15.39 4.20
C HIS A 17 -7.14 13.97 3.84
N THR A 18 -6.96 13.66 2.56
CA THR A 18 -6.53 12.34 2.11
C THR A 18 -5.55 12.46 0.95
N ILE A 19 -4.51 11.64 0.98
CA ILE A 19 -3.56 11.46 -0.12
C ILE A 19 -3.47 9.96 -0.40
N PHE A 20 -3.63 9.58 -1.66
CA PHE A 20 -3.54 8.20 -2.07
C PHE A 20 -2.54 8.05 -3.21
N LEU A 21 -1.45 7.34 -2.96
CA LEU A 21 -0.47 6.96 -3.97
C LEU A 21 -0.80 5.55 -4.47
N GLY A 22 -1.39 5.49 -5.65
CA GLY A 22 -1.81 4.25 -6.30
C GLY A 22 -1.52 4.28 -7.79
N GLY A 23 -1.91 3.19 -8.46
CA GLY A 23 -1.69 2.99 -9.88
C GLY A 23 -0.27 2.51 -10.21
N GLY A 24 -0.17 1.46 -11.00
CA GLY A 24 1.11 0.77 -11.22
C GLY A 24 1.65 0.15 -9.92
N THR A 25 2.83 0.55 -9.52
CA THR A 25 3.45 0.03 -8.27
C THR A 25 4.23 1.16 -7.58
N PRO A 26 3.59 2.00 -6.77
CA PRO A 26 4.25 3.11 -6.08
C PRO A 26 5.44 2.68 -5.20
N SER A 27 5.41 1.47 -4.66
CA SER A 27 6.51 0.91 -3.86
C SER A 27 7.80 0.65 -4.64
N LEU A 28 7.81 0.79 -5.97
CA LEU A 28 9.04 0.75 -6.78
C LEU A 28 9.81 2.09 -6.77
N LEU A 29 9.16 3.19 -6.38
CA LEU A 29 9.82 4.49 -6.27
C LEU A 29 11.01 4.42 -5.31
N THR A 30 12.07 5.18 -5.62
CA THR A 30 13.19 5.32 -4.69
C THR A 30 12.82 6.24 -3.52
N PRO A 31 13.52 6.17 -2.38
CA PRO A 31 13.33 7.11 -1.27
C PRO A 31 13.36 8.58 -1.71
N GLU A 32 14.30 8.94 -2.59
CA GLU A 32 14.45 10.29 -3.11
C GLU A 32 13.26 10.73 -3.98
N GLN A 33 12.70 9.80 -4.78
CA GLN A 33 11.51 10.08 -5.58
C GLN A 33 10.28 10.27 -4.70
N ILE A 34 10.13 9.46 -3.64
CA ILE A 34 9.07 9.60 -2.64
C ILE A 34 9.17 10.98 -1.98
N GLU A 35 10.35 11.34 -1.50
CA GLU A 35 10.60 12.65 -0.89
C GLU A 35 10.27 13.80 -1.83
N GLN A 36 10.70 13.74 -3.09
CA GLN A 36 10.40 14.77 -4.09
C GLN A 36 8.91 14.94 -4.34
N ILE A 37 8.14 13.84 -4.40
CA ILE A 37 6.69 13.89 -4.59
C ILE A 37 6.02 14.54 -3.36
N PHE A 38 6.35 14.09 -2.16
CA PHE A 38 5.76 14.62 -0.94
C PHE A 38 6.14 16.08 -0.68
N ASN A 39 7.39 16.46 -0.95
CA ASN A 39 7.80 17.86 -0.90
C ASN A 39 6.98 18.73 -1.86
N ALA A 40 6.74 18.27 -3.09
CA ALA A 40 5.89 18.99 -4.02
C ALA A 40 4.45 19.11 -3.50
N ILE A 41 3.88 18.06 -2.93
CA ILE A 41 2.52 18.07 -2.36
C ILE A 41 2.44 19.08 -1.21
N TYR A 42 3.33 19.01 -0.22
CA TYR A 42 3.32 19.89 0.96
C TYR A 42 3.63 21.36 0.64
N HIS A 43 4.38 21.61 -0.44
CA HIS A 43 4.62 22.99 -0.90
C HIS A 43 3.43 23.57 -1.70
N THR A 44 2.64 22.71 -2.33
CA THR A 44 1.54 23.13 -3.20
C THR A 44 0.23 23.20 -2.45
N PHE A 45 -0.06 22.23 -1.55
CA PHE A 45 -1.35 22.10 -0.88
C PHE A 45 -1.26 22.30 0.63
N SER A 46 -2.33 22.83 1.21
CA SER A 46 -2.54 22.78 2.66
C SER A 46 -3.00 21.39 3.04
N VAL A 47 -2.11 20.59 3.60
CA VAL A 47 -2.42 19.21 4.04
C VAL A 47 -2.73 19.25 5.54
N ASN A 48 -3.91 18.71 5.90
CA ASN A 48 -4.34 18.60 7.29
C ASN A 48 -3.36 17.71 8.07
N GLU A 49 -3.06 18.08 9.32
CA GLU A 49 -2.14 17.33 10.19
C GLU A 49 -2.57 15.89 10.46
N ASN A 50 -3.88 15.61 10.39
CA ASN A 50 -4.47 14.29 10.56
C ASN A 50 -4.85 13.62 9.23
N ALA A 51 -4.33 14.11 8.10
CA ALA A 51 -4.62 13.54 6.79
C ALA A 51 -4.25 12.05 6.73
N GLU A 52 -5.12 11.23 6.15
CA GLU A 52 -4.77 9.86 5.79
C GLU A 52 -3.90 9.87 4.53
N ILE A 53 -2.71 9.31 4.64
CA ILE A 53 -1.75 9.23 3.54
C ILE A 53 -1.48 7.76 3.26
N THR A 54 -2.11 7.24 2.22
CA THR A 54 -2.05 5.84 1.82
C THR A 54 -1.07 5.64 0.67
N MET A 55 -0.28 4.58 0.73
CA MET A 55 0.52 4.10 -0.38
C MET A 55 0.24 2.63 -0.67
N GLU A 56 -0.05 2.32 -1.94
CA GLU A 56 -0.13 0.95 -2.43
C GLU A 56 1.26 0.32 -2.54
N MET A 57 1.35 -0.96 -2.22
CA MET A 57 2.58 -1.71 -2.36
C MET A 57 2.34 -3.17 -2.73
N ASN A 58 3.28 -3.73 -3.48
CA ASN A 58 3.33 -5.16 -3.73
C ASN A 58 4.35 -5.82 -2.78
N PRO A 59 4.06 -7.03 -2.27
CA PRO A 59 5.00 -7.81 -1.49
C PRO A 59 6.33 -8.04 -2.23
N GLY A 60 7.43 -8.17 -1.49
CA GLY A 60 8.76 -8.40 -2.05
C GLY A 60 9.43 -7.19 -2.73
N THR A 61 8.75 -6.02 -2.79
CA THR A 61 9.27 -4.83 -3.49
C THR A 61 9.96 -3.82 -2.57
N VAL A 62 9.90 -4.03 -1.26
CA VAL A 62 10.38 -3.06 -0.26
C VAL A 62 11.35 -3.66 0.74
N ALA A 63 12.39 -2.90 1.04
CA ALA A 63 13.27 -3.11 2.19
C ALA A 63 12.88 -2.16 3.33
N ILE A 64 13.38 -2.43 4.53
CA ILE A 64 13.06 -1.65 5.74
C ILE A 64 13.41 -0.17 5.59
N GLU A 65 14.52 0.15 4.91
CA GLU A 65 14.96 1.52 4.68
C GLU A 65 13.96 2.31 3.86
N LYS A 66 13.36 1.66 2.84
CA LYS A 66 12.32 2.29 2.01
C LYS A 66 11.03 2.52 2.80
N LEU A 67 10.62 1.56 3.63
CA LEU A 67 9.46 1.71 4.52
C LEU A 67 9.67 2.86 5.52
N CYS A 68 10.86 2.99 6.08
CA CYS A 68 11.22 4.12 6.94
C CYS A 68 11.14 5.46 6.18
N ALA A 69 11.62 5.50 4.93
CA ALA A 69 11.52 6.70 4.09
C ALA A 69 10.06 7.07 3.77
N MET A 70 9.21 6.09 3.42
CA MET A 70 7.78 6.30 3.23
C MET A 70 7.14 6.93 4.48
N LYS A 71 7.45 6.37 5.65
CA LYS A 71 6.93 6.89 6.91
C LYS A 71 7.44 8.29 7.24
N ALA A 72 8.72 8.56 7.00
CA ALA A 72 9.31 9.89 7.19
C ALA A 72 8.70 10.94 6.24
N ALA A 73 8.29 10.54 5.04
CA ALA A 73 7.57 11.38 4.09
C ALA A 73 6.11 11.67 4.50
N GLY A 74 5.59 10.97 5.52
CA GLY A 74 4.24 11.18 6.04
C GLY A 74 3.24 10.07 5.72
N VAL A 75 3.64 9.01 4.98
CA VAL A 75 2.76 7.86 4.74
C VAL A 75 2.38 7.23 6.09
N ASN A 76 1.09 7.13 6.36
CA ASN A 76 0.57 6.59 7.63
C ASN A 76 -0.35 5.38 7.46
N ARG A 77 -0.68 5.01 6.20
CA ARG A 77 -1.44 3.82 5.85
C ARG A 77 -0.80 3.09 4.66
N LEU A 78 -0.78 1.76 4.72
CA LEU A 78 -0.32 0.90 3.63
C LEU A 78 -1.48 0.03 3.10
N SER A 79 -1.61 -0.09 1.77
CA SER A 79 -2.47 -1.07 1.12
C SER A 79 -1.58 -2.11 0.41
N ILE A 80 -1.63 -3.36 0.88
CA ILE A 80 -0.69 -4.40 0.46
C ILE A 80 -1.42 -5.43 -0.39
N GLY A 81 -1.05 -5.50 -1.67
CA GLY A 81 -1.68 -6.37 -2.65
C GLY A 81 -1.25 -7.83 -2.54
N LEU A 82 -1.82 -8.58 -1.58
CA LEU A 82 -1.62 -10.03 -1.48
C LEU A 82 -2.34 -10.78 -2.59
N GLN A 83 -3.61 -10.48 -2.82
CA GLN A 83 -4.55 -11.09 -3.76
C GLN A 83 -5.04 -12.47 -3.35
N SER A 84 -4.16 -13.40 -2.99
CA SER A 84 -4.47 -14.75 -2.50
C SER A 84 -3.34 -15.27 -1.60
N ALA A 85 -3.66 -16.12 -0.65
CA ALA A 85 -2.68 -16.86 0.14
C ALA A 85 -2.34 -18.25 -0.46
N GLN A 86 -2.78 -18.50 -1.71
CA GLN A 86 -2.48 -19.70 -2.47
C GLN A 86 -1.43 -19.38 -3.54
N ASN A 87 -0.24 -19.96 -3.46
CA ASN A 87 0.86 -19.67 -4.39
C ASN A 87 0.51 -20.04 -5.85
N GLU A 88 -0.32 -21.05 -6.07
CA GLU A 88 -0.79 -21.40 -7.43
C GLU A 88 -1.74 -20.35 -8.00
N GLU A 89 -2.62 -19.74 -7.18
CA GLU A 89 -3.48 -18.65 -7.59
C GLU A 89 -2.66 -17.37 -7.89
N LEU A 90 -1.66 -17.05 -7.04
CA LEU A 90 -0.74 -15.95 -7.29
C LEU A 90 0.01 -16.11 -8.60
N LYS A 91 0.51 -17.30 -8.88
CA LYS A 91 1.20 -17.62 -10.13
C LYS A 91 0.27 -17.48 -11.35
N MET A 92 -0.99 -17.92 -11.23
CA MET A 92 -1.99 -17.78 -12.29
C MET A 92 -2.28 -16.29 -12.57
N LEU A 93 -2.30 -15.43 -11.57
CA LEU A 93 -2.44 -13.97 -11.68
C LEU A 93 -1.19 -13.29 -12.26
N GLY A 94 -0.10 -14.02 -12.51
CA GLY A 94 1.18 -13.43 -12.92
C GLY A 94 1.88 -12.65 -11.81
N ARG A 95 1.54 -12.92 -10.55
CA ARG A 95 2.24 -12.30 -9.40
C ARG A 95 3.64 -12.90 -9.27
N ILE A 96 4.60 -12.04 -8.96
CA ILE A 96 6.00 -12.42 -8.80
C ILE A 96 6.33 -12.83 -7.36
N HIS A 97 5.47 -12.51 -6.40
CA HIS A 97 5.64 -12.84 -4.99
C HIS A 97 4.87 -14.09 -4.59
N THR A 98 5.33 -14.72 -3.53
CA THR A 98 4.66 -15.84 -2.84
C THR A 98 3.98 -15.35 -1.55
N TYR A 99 3.16 -16.21 -0.95
CA TYR A 99 2.55 -15.92 0.36
C TYR A 99 3.61 -15.75 1.46
N GLU A 100 4.70 -16.51 1.40
CA GLU A 100 5.82 -16.43 2.34
C GLU A 100 6.52 -15.06 2.25
N GLU A 101 6.78 -14.56 1.04
CA GLU A 101 7.36 -13.23 0.80
C GLU A 101 6.41 -12.10 1.24
N PHE A 102 5.10 -12.32 1.12
CA PHE A 102 4.12 -11.41 1.71
C PHE A 102 4.23 -11.38 3.24
N LEU A 103 4.35 -12.53 3.92
CA LEU A 103 4.52 -12.58 5.38
C LEU A 103 5.79 -11.88 5.85
N GLU A 104 6.88 -12.01 5.10
CA GLU A 104 8.11 -11.26 5.38
C GLU A 104 7.90 -9.75 5.23
N THR A 105 7.24 -9.33 4.13
CA THR A 105 6.88 -7.93 3.91
C THR A 105 5.97 -7.39 5.03
N TRP A 106 4.98 -8.17 5.46
CA TRP A 106 4.07 -7.82 6.56
C TRP A 106 4.82 -7.53 7.86
N LYS A 107 5.78 -8.37 8.21
CA LYS A 107 6.67 -8.17 9.37
C LYS A 107 7.54 -6.92 9.23
N LEU A 108 8.09 -6.67 8.04
CA LEU A 108 8.88 -5.46 7.79
C LEU A 108 8.06 -4.18 7.98
N THR A 109 6.79 -4.16 7.55
CA THR A 109 5.92 -3.00 7.76
C THR A 109 5.65 -2.74 9.25
N GLU A 110 5.50 -3.79 10.04
CA GLU A 110 5.37 -3.67 11.49
C GLU A 110 6.66 -3.13 12.15
N GLN A 111 7.82 -3.65 11.76
CA GLN A 111 9.11 -3.18 12.24
C GLN A 111 9.37 -1.71 11.88
N ALA A 112 8.91 -1.26 10.71
CA ALA A 112 8.93 0.15 10.32
C ALA A 112 7.91 1.00 11.10
N GLY A 113 7.07 0.38 11.93
CA GLY A 113 6.10 1.04 12.80
C GLY A 113 4.81 1.47 12.09
N PHE A 114 4.45 0.85 10.98
CA PHE A 114 3.13 1.02 10.38
C PHE A 114 2.11 0.22 11.20
N LYS A 115 1.10 0.93 11.70
CA LYS A 115 -0.04 0.33 12.43
C LYS A 115 -1.26 0.23 11.53
N ASN A 116 -1.50 1.20 10.66
CA ASN A 116 -2.63 1.20 9.74
C ASN A 116 -2.24 0.48 8.44
N ARG A 117 -2.63 -0.79 8.32
CA ARG A 117 -2.28 -1.66 7.20
C ARG A 117 -3.51 -2.39 6.71
N ASN A 118 -3.73 -2.37 5.41
CA ASN A 118 -4.78 -3.09 4.72
C ASN A 118 -4.19 -4.18 3.82
N ILE A 119 -4.92 -5.27 3.64
CA ILE A 119 -4.56 -6.37 2.75
C ILE A 119 -5.62 -6.44 1.64
N ASP A 120 -5.17 -6.31 0.40
CA ASP A 120 -6.05 -6.44 -0.77
C ASP A 120 -6.09 -7.89 -1.21
N LEU A 121 -7.31 -8.42 -1.36
CA LEU A 121 -7.60 -9.77 -1.83
C LEU A 121 -8.44 -9.73 -3.09
N MET A 122 -8.32 -10.75 -3.91
CA MET A 122 -9.20 -10.99 -5.05
C MET A 122 -10.08 -12.20 -4.80
N SER A 123 -11.34 -12.10 -5.22
CA SER A 123 -12.31 -13.22 -5.20
C SER A 123 -12.64 -13.68 -6.62
N ALA A 124 -13.24 -14.86 -6.70
CA ALA A 124 -13.69 -15.43 -7.97
C ALA A 124 -12.57 -15.56 -9.04
N LEU A 125 -11.35 -15.87 -8.59
CA LEU A 125 -10.23 -16.15 -9.50
C LEU A 125 -10.50 -17.39 -10.35
N PRO A 126 -9.99 -17.46 -11.58
CA PRO A 126 -10.09 -18.66 -12.40
C PRO A 126 -9.53 -19.89 -11.65
N GLY A 127 -10.35 -20.92 -11.47
CA GLY A 127 -9.96 -22.14 -10.76
C GLY A 127 -9.98 -22.06 -9.23
N GLN A 128 -10.29 -20.89 -8.66
CA GLN A 128 -10.46 -20.75 -7.22
C GLN A 128 -11.64 -21.58 -6.70
N THR A 129 -11.43 -22.29 -5.60
CA THR A 129 -12.48 -23.03 -4.91
C THR A 129 -12.92 -22.27 -3.64
N MET A 130 -14.09 -22.59 -3.11
CA MET A 130 -14.53 -22.05 -1.83
C MET A 130 -13.52 -22.38 -0.72
N GLU A 131 -12.99 -23.61 -0.72
CA GLU A 131 -12.01 -24.06 0.27
C GLU A 131 -10.71 -23.23 0.20
N SER A 132 -10.16 -22.99 -0.99
CA SER A 132 -8.95 -22.16 -1.16
C SER A 132 -9.17 -20.70 -0.78
N TYR A 133 -10.36 -20.17 -1.03
CA TYR A 133 -10.73 -18.83 -0.65
C TYR A 133 -10.93 -18.69 0.86
N GLU A 134 -11.63 -19.63 1.50
CA GLU A 134 -11.82 -19.66 2.96
C GLU A 134 -10.48 -19.82 3.69
N ASP A 135 -9.56 -20.65 3.18
CA ASP A 135 -8.20 -20.76 3.72
C ASP A 135 -7.44 -19.43 3.60
N THR A 136 -7.55 -18.75 2.45
CA THR A 136 -6.97 -17.40 2.26
C THR A 136 -7.52 -16.41 3.29
N LEU A 137 -8.85 -16.35 3.45
CA LEU A 137 -9.48 -15.47 4.45
C LEU A 137 -9.00 -15.79 5.86
N SER A 138 -8.97 -17.07 6.23
CA SER A 138 -8.54 -17.52 7.56
C SER A 138 -7.10 -17.11 7.86
N LYS A 139 -6.19 -17.28 6.91
CA LYS A 139 -4.79 -16.88 7.01
C LYS A 139 -4.62 -15.36 7.16
N VAL A 140 -5.39 -14.58 6.40
CA VAL A 140 -5.32 -13.12 6.44
C VAL A 140 -5.92 -12.56 7.72
N LEU A 141 -7.05 -13.09 8.18
CA LEU A 141 -7.66 -12.67 9.44
C LEU A 141 -6.76 -12.98 10.65
N ALA A 142 -5.99 -14.06 10.60
CA ALA A 142 -5.02 -14.40 11.65
C ALA A 142 -3.85 -13.41 11.76
N LEU A 143 -3.66 -12.52 10.78
CA LEU A 143 -2.66 -11.44 10.81
C LEU A 143 -3.18 -10.18 11.51
N GLU A 144 -4.45 -10.15 11.91
CA GLU A 144 -5.11 -9.04 12.61
C GLU A 144 -4.86 -7.68 11.93
N PRO A 145 -5.18 -7.53 10.61
CA PRO A 145 -5.06 -6.24 9.95
C PRO A 145 -6.03 -5.22 10.58
N GLU A 146 -5.64 -3.93 10.65
CA GLU A 146 -6.48 -2.87 11.22
C GLU A 146 -7.83 -2.71 10.51
N HIS A 147 -7.89 -3.02 9.23
CA HIS A 147 -9.11 -3.01 8.43
C HIS A 147 -9.46 -4.42 7.97
N ASN A 148 -10.75 -4.69 7.80
CA ASN A 148 -11.15 -5.91 7.10
C ASN A 148 -10.48 -5.94 5.72
N PRO A 149 -10.02 -7.11 5.26
CA PRO A 149 -9.40 -7.23 3.95
C PRO A 149 -10.27 -6.60 2.85
N HIS A 150 -9.67 -5.78 2.01
CA HIS A 150 -10.36 -5.22 0.85
C HIS A 150 -10.45 -6.32 -0.21
N ILE A 151 -11.66 -6.69 -0.58
CA ILE A 151 -11.95 -7.77 -1.54
C ILE A 151 -12.42 -7.15 -2.85
N VAL A 152 -11.73 -7.48 -3.93
CA VAL A 152 -12.06 -7.07 -5.31
C VAL A 152 -12.50 -8.26 -6.13
#